data_b63710813ff6a1fcd4aeaa71e8397f2e
#
_entry.id   b63710813ff6a1fcd4aeaa71e8397f2e
#
_cell.length_a   1.000
_cell.length_b   1.000
_cell.length_c   1.000
_cell.angle_alpha   90.00
_cell.angle_beta   90.00
_cell.angle_gamma   90.00
#
_symmetry.space_group_name_H-M   'P 1'
#
loop_
_entity.id
_entity.type
_entity.pdbx_description
1 polymer ?
#
loop_
_entity_poly.entity_id
_entity_poly.type
_entity_poly.pdbx_seq_one_letter_code
_entity_poly.pdbx_strand_id
1 'polypeptide(L)'
;MKKTFTLILSLFITIQSYALSPYMGEYKLYAKTKLGSLHIGAAQFVLDVDDNKYIYTTEANTSSLLKALYDYSRSEQSIGQKIDGELISTHFAVVERIKNEVKKNYNFTIIDRNSVISSTGKEWTIDPGNLVDQLSVYLALSIDIQKNPDQVEFIYQVAEEDGVEYQKFLVEGYQTVTIQDNEIETIVINCPELELTLNLSVKHNLQPVLIHKINGNSEFKLVLKEFQTPT
;
A
#
# COMPACT_ATOMS: atom_id res chain seq x y z
N MET A 1 16.38 -46.46 -45.39
CA MET A 1 16.30 -46.19 -43.95
C MET A 1 16.16 -44.69 -43.77
N LYS A 2 14.94 -44.17 -43.49
CA LYS A 2 14.67 -42.76 -43.24
C LYS A 2 14.78 -42.55 -41.72
N LYS A 3 15.74 -41.74 -41.26
CA LYS A 3 15.87 -41.33 -39.86
C LYS A 3 14.94 -40.15 -39.62
N THR A 4 13.87 -40.38 -38.88
CA THR A 4 12.94 -39.34 -38.39
C THR A 4 13.61 -38.67 -37.21
N PHE A 5 13.94 -37.38 -37.35
CA PHE A 5 14.48 -36.53 -36.28
C PHE A 5 13.32 -35.88 -35.55
N THR A 6 12.96 -36.39 -34.37
CA THR A 6 11.92 -35.83 -33.53
C THR A 6 12.53 -34.64 -32.76
N LEU A 7 12.15 -33.43 -33.17
CA LEU A 7 12.51 -32.17 -32.48
C LEU A 7 11.59 -32.03 -31.25
N ILE A 8 12.11 -32.30 -30.05
CA ILE A 8 11.41 -31.99 -28.79
C ILE A 8 11.57 -30.51 -28.51
N LEU A 9 10.50 -29.75 -28.80
CA LEU A 9 10.38 -28.33 -28.44
C LEU A 9 10.03 -28.28 -26.95
N SER A 10 11.03 -28.11 -26.09
CA SER A 10 10.82 -27.87 -24.65
C SER A 10 10.28 -26.46 -24.48
N LEU A 11 8.98 -26.38 -24.16
CA LEU A 11 8.31 -25.13 -23.78
C LEU A 11 8.82 -24.74 -22.38
N PHE A 12 9.76 -23.82 -22.31
CA PHE A 12 10.13 -23.20 -21.04
C PHE A 12 8.99 -22.25 -20.64
N ILE A 13 8.11 -22.73 -19.78
CA ILE A 13 7.15 -21.88 -19.07
C ILE A 13 7.97 -21.13 -18.03
N THR A 14 8.33 -19.89 -18.33
CA THR A 14 8.88 -18.98 -17.33
C THR A 14 7.74 -18.61 -16.36
N ILE A 15 7.75 -19.24 -15.19
CA ILE A 15 6.90 -18.82 -14.07
C ILE A 15 7.44 -17.46 -13.65
N GLN A 16 6.77 -16.37 -14.07
CA GLN A 16 7.05 -15.04 -13.54
C GLN A 16 6.63 -15.02 -12.06
N SER A 17 7.60 -15.14 -11.19
CA SER A 17 7.39 -14.93 -9.76
C SER A 17 7.26 -13.42 -9.53
N TYR A 18 6.06 -12.94 -9.29
CA TYR A 18 5.81 -11.57 -8.84
C TYR A 18 6.31 -11.44 -7.39
N ALA A 19 7.60 -11.20 -7.23
CA ALA A 19 8.23 -11.11 -5.92
C ALA A 19 7.93 -9.75 -5.29
N LEU A 20 7.60 -9.74 -4.00
CA LEU A 20 7.73 -8.53 -3.20
C LEU A 20 9.21 -8.14 -3.20
N SER A 21 9.50 -6.91 -3.57
CA SER A 21 10.87 -6.40 -3.53
C SER A 21 10.98 -5.38 -2.41
N PRO A 22 11.98 -5.50 -1.53
CA PRO A 22 12.19 -4.54 -0.46
C PRO A 22 12.42 -3.15 -1.04
N TYR A 23 11.89 -2.12 -0.37
CA TYR A 23 12.08 -0.73 -0.76
C TYR A 23 11.92 0.23 0.40
N MET A 24 12.45 1.43 0.22
CA MET A 24 12.18 2.60 1.06
C MET A 24 11.76 3.76 0.17
N GLY A 25 10.60 4.38 0.47
CA GLY A 25 10.10 5.57 -0.18
C GLY A 25 9.98 6.73 0.81
N GLU A 26 10.61 7.87 0.51
CA GLU A 26 10.41 9.12 1.23
C GLU A 26 9.42 10.01 0.49
N TYR A 27 8.48 10.60 1.21
CA TYR A 27 7.41 11.42 0.65
C TYR A 27 7.34 12.79 1.32
N LYS A 28 6.99 13.81 0.54
CA LYS A 28 6.55 15.11 1.05
C LYS A 28 5.04 15.08 1.23
N LEU A 29 4.57 15.52 2.40
CA LEU A 29 3.14 15.63 2.71
C LEU A 29 2.69 17.07 2.50
N TYR A 30 1.66 17.24 1.68
CA TYR A 30 1.03 18.52 1.40
C TYR A 30 -0.43 18.51 1.84
N ALA A 31 -0.91 19.66 2.32
CA ALA A 31 -2.33 19.92 2.52
C ALA A 31 -2.79 21.05 1.60
N LYS A 32 -4.00 20.93 1.06
CA LYS A 32 -4.63 22.00 0.30
C LYS A 32 -5.18 23.07 1.25
N THR A 33 -4.86 24.30 0.95
CA THR A 33 -5.37 25.49 1.67
C THR A 33 -6.06 26.42 0.69
N LYS A 34 -6.73 27.47 1.19
CA LYS A 34 -7.30 28.51 0.33
C LYS A 34 -6.26 29.25 -0.53
N LEU A 35 -5.00 29.25 -0.10
CA LEU A 35 -3.88 29.90 -0.79
C LEU A 35 -3.09 28.97 -1.69
N GLY A 36 -3.49 27.69 -1.80
CA GLY A 36 -2.80 26.67 -2.57
C GLY A 36 -2.32 25.49 -1.73
N SER A 37 -1.37 24.72 -2.27
CA SER A 37 -0.82 23.55 -1.60
C SER A 37 0.31 23.96 -0.65
N LEU A 38 0.21 23.59 0.62
CA LEU A 38 1.20 23.85 1.66
C LEU A 38 1.92 22.56 2.03
N HIS A 39 3.26 22.57 2.02
CA HIS A 39 4.07 21.46 2.55
C HIS A 39 3.95 21.43 4.08
N ILE A 40 3.35 20.39 4.62
CA ILE A 40 3.04 20.27 6.05
C ILE A 40 3.86 19.22 6.78
N GLY A 41 4.50 18.28 6.07
CA GLY A 41 5.23 17.21 6.70
C GLY A 41 5.91 16.28 5.72
N ALA A 42 6.35 15.15 6.24
CA ALA A 42 6.96 14.07 5.49
C ALA A 42 6.39 12.72 5.93
N ALA A 43 6.49 11.73 5.05
CA ALA A 43 6.24 10.34 5.38
C ALA A 43 7.34 9.46 4.82
N GLN A 44 7.57 8.32 5.46
CA GLN A 44 8.46 7.26 4.99
C GLN A 44 7.68 5.95 4.94
N PHE A 45 7.86 5.21 3.86
CA PHE A 45 7.30 3.88 3.66
C PHE A 45 8.45 2.90 3.48
N VAL A 46 8.50 1.85 4.28
CA VAL A 46 9.57 0.85 4.25
C VAL A 46 8.96 -0.53 4.15
N LEU A 47 9.33 -1.26 3.13
CA LEU A 47 9.02 -2.67 2.95
C LEU A 47 10.28 -3.50 3.11
N ASP A 48 10.35 -4.27 4.17
CA ASP A 48 11.36 -5.30 4.39
C ASP A 48 10.78 -6.65 3.97
N VAL A 49 11.58 -7.45 3.27
CA VAL A 49 11.18 -8.78 2.81
C VAL A 49 12.30 -9.76 3.15
N ASP A 50 11.96 -10.83 3.87
CA ASP A 50 12.84 -11.93 4.20
C ASP A 50 12.17 -13.26 3.80
N ASP A 51 12.69 -13.93 2.78
CA ASP A 51 12.06 -15.07 2.12
C ASP A 51 10.62 -14.76 1.69
N ASN A 52 9.64 -15.36 2.38
CA ASN A 52 8.23 -15.18 2.13
C ASN A 52 7.56 -14.24 3.14
N LYS A 53 8.28 -13.72 4.12
CA LYS A 53 7.75 -12.81 5.14
C LYS A 53 7.96 -11.37 4.72
N TYR A 54 7.05 -10.51 5.12
CA TYR A 54 7.21 -9.07 4.96
C TYR A 54 6.91 -8.33 6.27
N ILE A 55 7.58 -7.20 6.42
CA ILE A 55 7.24 -6.15 7.38
C ILE A 55 7.11 -4.86 6.57
N TYR A 56 5.92 -4.28 6.57
CA TYR A 56 5.64 -3.03 5.90
C TYR A 56 5.31 -1.96 6.92
N THR A 57 6.08 -0.87 6.94
CA THR A 57 5.93 0.21 7.92
C THR A 57 5.73 1.54 7.22
N THR A 58 4.92 2.41 7.85
CA THR A 58 4.82 3.81 7.46
C THR A 58 5.01 4.70 8.68
N GLU A 59 5.72 5.80 8.49
CA GLU A 59 5.86 6.86 9.48
C GLU A 59 5.54 8.20 8.82
N ALA A 60 4.63 8.96 9.40
CA ALA A 60 4.29 10.30 8.96
C ALA A 60 4.44 11.30 10.09
N ASN A 61 5.07 12.44 9.80
CA ASN A 61 5.35 13.48 10.79
C ASN A 61 5.14 14.86 10.19
N THR A 62 4.66 15.79 11.02
CA THR A 62 4.61 17.21 10.68
C THR A 62 6.03 17.77 10.52
N SER A 63 6.24 18.69 9.57
CA SER A 63 7.49 19.38 9.38
C SER A 63 7.91 20.17 10.62
N SER A 64 9.21 20.29 10.87
CA SER A 64 9.75 21.01 12.03
C SER A 64 9.23 22.45 12.15
N LEU A 65 8.98 23.12 11.01
CA LEU A 65 8.45 24.50 10.98
C LEU A 65 7.01 24.59 11.48
N LEU A 66 6.19 23.57 11.26
CA LEU A 66 4.78 23.55 11.67
C LEU A 66 4.54 22.81 12.98
N LYS A 67 5.55 22.10 13.50
CA LYS A 67 5.44 21.28 14.70
C LYS A 67 4.98 22.09 15.92
N ALA A 68 5.38 23.34 16.04
CA ALA A 68 4.95 24.23 17.12
C ALA A 68 3.44 24.57 17.08
N LEU A 69 2.84 24.57 15.88
CA LEU A 69 1.43 24.87 15.66
C LEU A 69 0.59 23.59 15.70
N TYR A 70 1.07 22.54 15.03
CA TYR A 70 0.39 21.26 14.89
C TYR A 70 1.41 20.12 14.87
N ASP A 71 1.64 19.51 16.03
CA ASP A 71 2.54 18.38 16.18
C ASP A 71 1.73 17.08 15.95
N TYR A 72 1.90 16.49 14.77
CA TYR A 72 1.25 15.24 14.37
C TYR A 72 2.30 14.20 14.06
N SER A 73 2.06 13.00 14.52
CA SER A 73 2.80 11.80 14.09
C SER A 73 1.89 10.59 13.99
N ARG A 74 2.14 9.76 12.98
CA ARG A 74 1.47 8.46 12.80
C ARG A 74 2.50 7.42 12.39
N SER A 75 2.46 6.26 13.05
CA SER A 75 3.25 5.09 12.71
C SER A 75 2.31 3.91 12.51
N GLU A 76 2.50 3.17 11.44
CA GLU A 76 1.75 1.97 11.12
C GLU A 76 2.72 0.85 10.77
N GLN A 77 2.33 -0.38 11.10
CA GLN A 77 3.07 -1.58 10.74
C GLN A 77 2.11 -2.69 10.35
N SER A 78 2.37 -3.32 9.21
CA SER A 78 1.75 -4.55 8.76
C SER A 78 2.80 -5.65 8.68
N ILE A 79 2.48 -6.81 9.22
CA ILE A 79 3.34 -8.00 9.18
C ILE A 79 2.55 -9.12 8.52
N GLY A 80 3.21 -9.88 7.67
CA GLY A 80 2.59 -11.00 7.01
C GLY A 80 3.55 -11.83 6.18
N GLN A 81 2.99 -12.56 5.24
CA GLN A 81 3.75 -13.44 4.35
C GLN A 81 3.11 -13.53 2.97
N LYS A 82 3.91 -13.95 2.00
CA LYS A 82 3.44 -14.27 0.65
C LYS A 82 3.50 -15.78 0.46
N ILE A 83 2.34 -16.40 0.25
CA ILE A 83 2.22 -17.86 0.02
C ILE A 83 1.48 -18.06 -1.29
N ASP A 84 2.07 -18.86 -2.19
CA ASP A 84 1.49 -19.20 -3.50
C ASP A 84 1.08 -17.97 -4.33
N GLY A 85 1.86 -16.90 -4.16
CA GLY A 85 1.62 -15.62 -4.83
C GLY A 85 0.56 -14.73 -4.19
N GLU A 86 -0.12 -15.16 -3.13
CA GLU A 86 -1.09 -14.36 -2.38
C GLU A 86 -0.45 -13.71 -1.17
N LEU A 87 -0.86 -12.47 -0.89
CA LEU A 87 -0.46 -11.75 0.31
C LEU A 87 -1.37 -12.17 1.47
N ILE A 88 -0.76 -12.55 2.59
CA ILE A 88 -1.46 -12.92 3.81
C ILE A 88 -0.97 -11.98 4.92
N SER A 89 -1.81 -11.03 5.31
CA SER A 89 -1.56 -10.21 6.49
C SER A 89 -1.85 -11.03 7.76
N THR A 90 -1.01 -10.89 8.77
CA THR A 90 -1.17 -11.60 10.06
C THR A 90 -1.27 -10.65 11.24
N HIS A 91 -0.68 -9.48 11.16
CA HIS A 91 -0.70 -8.51 12.24
C HIS A 91 -0.63 -7.08 11.71
N PHE A 92 -1.41 -6.20 12.33
CA PHE A 92 -1.38 -4.76 12.08
C PHE A 92 -1.33 -3.99 13.38
N ALA A 93 -0.59 -2.90 13.39
CA ALA A 93 -0.53 -1.97 14.52
C ALA A 93 -0.47 -0.53 14.02
N VAL A 94 -1.12 0.37 14.74
CA VAL A 94 -1.09 1.82 14.47
C VAL A 94 -0.98 2.61 15.77
N VAL A 95 -0.18 3.66 15.73
CA VAL A 95 -0.10 4.68 16.78
C VAL A 95 -0.18 6.05 16.13
N GLU A 96 -1.17 6.85 16.53
CA GLU A 96 -1.33 8.23 16.09
C GLU A 96 -1.28 9.19 17.28
N ARG A 97 -0.52 10.26 17.16
CA ARG A 97 -0.38 11.30 18.19
C ARG A 97 -0.62 12.68 17.62
N ILE A 98 -1.28 13.51 18.41
CA ILE A 98 -1.45 14.94 18.17
C ILE A 98 -1.01 15.69 19.44
N LYS A 99 -0.02 16.57 19.35
CA LYS A 99 0.53 17.32 20.48
C LYS A 99 0.90 16.42 21.67
N ASN A 100 1.61 15.31 21.38
CA ASN A 100 1.99 14.27 22.34
C ASN A 100 0.84 13.48 22.97
N GLU A 101 -0.43 13.76 22.67
CA GLU A 101 -1.56 12.94 23.08
C GLU A 101 -1.77 11.79 22.09
N VAL A 102 -1.91 10.59 22.59
CA VAL A 102 -2.28 9.42 21.79
C VAL A 102 -3.75 9.54 21.38
N LYS A 103 -4.01 9.62 20.07
CA LYS A 103 -5.36 9.71 19.49
C LYS A 103 -5.85 8.34 19.00
N LYS A 104 -4.91 7.53 18.46
CA LYS A 104 -5.16 6.13 18.10
C LYS A 104 -4.01 5.28 18.61
N ASN A 105 -4.34 4.13 19.17
CA ASN A 105 -3.38 3.10 19.55
C ASN A 105 -4.11 1.77 19.60
N TYR A 106 -4.09 1.07 18.48
CA TYR A 106 -4.69 -0.25 18.41
C TYR A 106 -3.82 -1.18 17.56
N ASN A 107 -4.03 -2.45 17.77
CA ASN A 107 -3.49 -3.49 16.92
C ASN A 107 -4.50 -4.65 16.83
N PHE A 108 -4.34 -5.46 15.82
CA PHE A 108 -5.10 -6.69 15.66
C PHE A 108 -4.27 -7.78 14.99
N THR A 109 -4.71 -9.01 15.20
CA THR A 109 -4.15 -10.20 14.55
C THR A 109 -5.20 -10.80 13.62
N ILE A 110 -4.79 -11.16 12.41
CA ILE A 110 -5.60 -11.89 11.44
C ILE A 110 -5.25 -13.37 11.54
N ILE A 111 -6.26 -14.21 11.79
CA ILE A 111 -6.13 -15.66 11.93
C ILE A 111 -6.88 -16.33 10.79
N ASP A 112 -6.23 -17.31 10.15
CA ASP A 112 -6.81 -18.17 9.11
C ASP A 112 -7.55 -17.42 7.98
N ARG A 113 -7.15 -16.14 7.74
CA ARG A 113 -7.69 -15.26 6.68
C ARG A 113 -9.18 -14.90 6.81
N ASN A 114 -9.82 -15.24 7.91
CA ASN A 114 -11.25 -15.00 8.10
C ASN A 114 -11.63 -14.56 9.51
N SER A 115 -10.68 -14.46 10.40
CA SER A 115 -10.90 -14.00 11.78
C SER A 115 -9.92 -12.88 12.14
N VAL A 116 -10.42 -11.83 12.76
CA VAL A 116 -9.65 -10.69 13.24
C VAL A 116 -9.86 -10.57 14.73
N ILE A 117 -8.78 -10.55 15.51
CA ILE A 117 -8.82 -10.35 16.95
C ILE A 117 -8.09 -9.06 17.28
N SER A 118 -8.81 -8.07 17.81
CA SER A 118 -8.22 -6.79 18.21
C SER A 118 -7.57 -6.85 19.59
N SER A 119 -6.66 -5.91 19.87
CA SER A 119 -6.05 -5.73 21.19
C SER A 119 -7.05 -5.38 22.31
N THR A 120 -8.26 -4.95 21.93
CA THR A 120 -9.36 -4.69 22.87
C THR A 120 -10.20 -5.93 23.19
N GLY A 121 -9.84 -7.09 22.60
CA GLY A 121 -10.57 -8.36 22.77
C GLY A 121 -11.83 -8.48 21.92
N LYS A 122 -12.09 -7.55 21.00
CA LYS A 122 -13.14 -7.70 20.00
C LYS A 122 -12.69 -8.72 18.94
N GLU A 123 -13.62 -9.54 18.49
CA GLU A 123 -13.38 -10.56 17.47
C GLU A 123 -14.43 -10.43 16.35
N TRP A 124 -13.97 -10.52 15.11
CA TRP A 124 -14.82 -10.56 13.92
C TRP A 124 -14.47 -11.79 13.09
N THR A 125 -15.49 -12.53 12.70
CA THR A 125 -15.37 -13.62 11.73
C THR A 125 -16.09 -13.20 10.45
N ILE A 126 -15.42 -13.39 9.33
CA ILE A 126 -15.91 -13.03 8.00
C ILE A 126 -15.85 -14.24 7.06
N ASP A 127 -16.55 -14.15 5.95
CA ASP A 127 -16.41 -15.14 4.89
C ASP A 127 -14.98 -15.15 4.35
N PRO A 128 -14.44 -16.33 4.00
CA PRO A 128 -13.12 -16.44 3.40
C PRO A 128 -12.99 -15.58 2.14
N GLY A 129 -11.93 -14.80 2.07
CA GLY A 129 -11.70 -13.87 0.96
C GLY A 129 -10.35 -13.18 1.04
N ASN A 130 -10.19 -12.10 0.30
CA ASN A 130 -8.99 -11.27 0.30
C ASN A 130 -8.96 -10.36 1.53
N LEU A 131 -8.78 -10.96 2.72
CA LEU A 131 -8.67 -10.21 3.97
C LEU A 131 -7.25 -9.67 4.13
N VAL A 132 -7.15 -8.38 4.22
CA VAL A 132 -5.90 -7.61 4.41
C VAL A 132 -6.09 -6.57 5.51
N ASP A 133 -5.02 -5.93 5.94
CA ASP A 133 -5.09 -4.73 6.78
C ASP A 133 -4.98 -3.43 5.97
N GLN A 134 -5.19 -2.29 6.64
CA GLN A 134 -5.20 -0.95 6.04
C GLN A 134 -3.90 -0.58 5.31
N LEU A 135 -2.78 -1.21 5.64
CA LEU A 135 -1.49 -0.93 5.03
C LEU A 135 -1.12 -1.98 3.97
N SER A 136 -1.35 -3.26 4.27
CA SER A 136 -1.04 -4.36 3.35
C SER A 136 -1.92 -4.38 2.10
N VAL A 137 -3.09 -3.72 2.11
CA VAL A 137 -3.95 -3.59 0.94
C VAL A 137 -3.21 -2.98 -0.26
N TYR A 138 -2.28 -2.06 -0.05
CA TYR A 138 -1.48 -1.46 -1.13
C TYR A 138 -0.50 -2.46 -1.76
N LEU A 139 0.07 -3.37 -0.94
CA LEU A 139 0.93 -4.45 -1.44
C LEU A 139 0.12 -5.51 -2.19
N ALA A 140 -1.04 -5.89 -1.65
CA ALA A 140 -1.95 -6.84 -2.30
C ALA A 140 -2.41 -6.32 -3.66
N LEU A 141 -2.83 -5.06 -3.73
CA LEU A 141 -3.24 -4.39 -4.96
C LEU A 141 -2.11 -4.38 -5.99
N SER A 142 -0.88 -4.04 -5.59
CA SER A 142 0.29 -4.04 -6.49
C SER A 142 0.58 -5.44 -7.05
N ILE A 143 0.45 -6.49 -6.24
CA ILE A 143 0.62 -7.89 -6.67
C ILE A 143 -0.49 -8.31 -7.63
N ASP A 144 -1.74 -8.00 -7.30
CA ASP A 144 -2.89 -8.45 -8.07
C ASP A 144 -3.01 -7.75 -9.42
N ILE A 145 -2.64 -6.46 -9.52
CA ILE A 145 -2.53 -5.75 -10.80
C ILE A 145 -1.43 -6.38 -11.68
N GLN A 146 -0.28 -6.75 -11.11
CA GLN A 146 0.79 -7.41 -11.86
C GLN A 146 0.37 -8.79 -12.38
N LYS A 147 -0.42 -9.55 -11.60
CA LYS A 147 -0.94 -10.86 -12.01
C LYS A 147 -2.04 -10.76 -13.05
N ASN A 148 -2.88 -9.74 -12.96
CA ASN A 148 -4.09 -9.57 -13.76
C ASN A 148 -4.12 -8.17 -14.37
N PRO A 149 -3.23 -7.85 -15.32
CA PRO A 149 -3.05 -6.48 -15.84
C PRO A 149 -4.28 -5.95 -16.60
N ASP A 150 -5.16 -6.82 -17.05
CA ASP A 150 -6.40 -6.45 -17.74
C ASP A 150 -7.61 -6.28 -16.80
N GLN A 151 -7.43 -6.62 -15.51
CA GLN A 151 -8.49 -6.45 -14.52
C GLN A 151 -8.60 -4.99 -14.10
N VAL A 152 -9.83 -4.47 -14.12
CA VAL A 152 -10.10 -3.05 -13.85
C VAL A 152 -10.72 -2.80 -12.46
N GLU A 153 -11.08 -3.85 -11.74
CA GLU A 153 -11.70 -3.73 -10.42
C GLU A 153 -11.10 -4.79 -9.47
N PHE A 154 -10.67 -4.34 -8.28
CA PHE A 154 -10.16 -5.18 -7.21
C PHE A 154 -10.94 -4.89 -5.92
N ILE A 155 -11.40 -5.91 -5.23
CA ILE A 155 -12.18 -5.78 -3.99
C ILE A 155 -11.44 -6.51 -2.88
N TYR A 156 -11.24 -5.81 -1.77
CA TYR A 156 -10.61 -6.34 -0.56
C TYR A 156 -11.53 -6.21 0.64
N GLN A 157 -11.45 -7.16 1.54
CA GLN A 157 -11.94 -7.06 2.91
C GLN A 157 -10.80 -6.47 3.74
N VAL A 158 -10.97 -5.26 4.23
CA VAL A 158 -9.92 -4.54 4.97
C VAL A 158 -10.26 -4.51 6.44
N ALA A 159 -9.39 -5.11 7.26
CA ALA A 159 -9.52 -5.08 8.71
C ALA A 159 -9.24 -3.67 9.24
N GLU A 160 -10.17 -3.16 10.04
CA GLU A 160 -10.16 -1.84 10.67
C GLU A 160 -10.26 -1.98 12.20
N GLU A 161 -10.18 -0.86 12.93
CA GLU A 161 -10.28 -0.82 14.40
C GLU A 161 -11.60 -1.43 14.92
N ASP A 162 -12.69 -1.20 14.22
CA ASP A 162 -14.05 -1.53 14.64
C ASP A 162 -14.74 -2.60 13.78
N GLY A 163 -14.04 -3.23 12.86
CA GLY A 163 -14.64 -4.23 11.99
C GLY A 163 -13.82 -4.56 10.76
N VAL A 164 -14.52 -5.02 9.75
CA VAL A 164 -13.97 -5.28 8.41
C VAL A 164 -14.83 -4.56 7.39
N GLU A 165 -14.19 -3.78 6.53
CA GLU A 165 -14.84 -3.01 5.49
C GLU A 165 -14.47 -3.56 4.10
N TYR A 166 -15.41 -3.44 3.15
CA TYR A 166 -15.13 -3.74 1.75
C TYR A 166 -14.63 -2.47 1.07
N GLN A 167 -13.43 -2.55 0.52
CA GLN A 167 -12.83 -1.45 -0.25
C GLN A 167 -12.67 -1.88 -1.70
N LYS A 168 -13.15 -1.03 -2.62
CA LYS A 168 -13.08 -1.25 -4.06
C LYS A 168 -12.04 -0.31 -4.68
N PHE A 169 -11.09 -0.90 -5.41
CA PHE A 169 -10.06 -0.19 -6.15
C PHE A 169 -10.34 -0.33 -7.66
N LEU A 170 -10.49 0.80 -8.33
CA LEU A 170 -10.80 0.91 -9.75
C LEU A 170 -9.58 1.39 -10.52
N VAL A 171 -9.17 0.65 -11.54
CA VAL A 171 -8.10 1.06 -12.47
C VAL A 171 -8.70 2.06 -13.47
N GLU A 172 -8.25 3.30 -13.44
CA GLU A 172 -8.72 4.34 -14.37
C GLU A 172 -7.88 4.43 -15.66
N GLY A 173 -6.68 3.84 -15.65
CA GLY A 173 -5.79 3.79 -16.81
C GLY A 173 -4.38 4.29 -16.48
N TYR A 174 -3.66 4.67 -17.54
CA TYR A 174 -2.28 5.14 -17.45
C TYR A 174 -2.21 6.66 -17.49
N GLN A 175 -1.31 7.23 -16.69
CA GLN A 175 -1.02 8.66 -16.68
C GLN A 175 0.46 8.91 -16.42
N THR A 176 1.04 9.89 -17.11
CA THR A 176 2.36 10.41 -16.74
C THR A 176 2.22 11.52 -15.70
N VAL A 177 2.94 11.39 -14.59
CA VAL A 177 3.03 12.42 -13.56
C VAL A 177 4.43 12.99 -13.51
N THR A 178 4.55 14.32 -13.32
CA THR A 178 5.85 14.97 -13.16
C THR A 178 6.17 15.14 -11.68
N ILE A 179 7.25 14.51 -11.22
CA ILE A 179 7.73 14.59 -9.82
C ILE A 179 9.20 15.01 -9.86
N GLN A 180 9.52 16.17 -9.28
CA GLN A 180 10.90 16.72 -9.25
C GLN A 180 11.56 16.75 -10.63
N ASP A 181 10.83 17.27 -11.63
CA ASP A 181 11.26 17.38 -13.04
C ASP A 181 11.45 16.03 -13.77
N ASN A 182 11.08 14.90 -13.14
CA ASN A 182 11.08 13.60 -13.77
C ASN A 182 9.65 13.19 -14.16
N GLU A 183 9.50 12.76 -15.40
CA GLU A 183 8.26 12.14 -15.88
C GLU A 183 8.23 10.65 -15.46
N ILE A 184 7.16 10.27 -14.78
CA ILE A 184 6.94 8.91 -14.29
C ILE A 184 5.63 8.40 -14.85
N GLU A 185 5.70 7.31 -15.60
CA GLU A 185 4.50 6.60 -16.04
C GLU A 185 3.87 5.85 -14.86
N THR A 186 2.56 6.04 -14.69
CA THR A 186 1.81 5.49 -13.58
C THR A 186 0.51 4.85 -14.04
N ILE A 187 0.03 3.87 -13.25
CA ILE A 187 -1.35 3.40 -13.29
C ILE A 187 -2.13 4.19 -12.25
N VAL A 188 -3.25 4.77 -12.65
CA VAL A 188 -4.15 5.53 -11.77
C VAL A 188 -5.18 4.59 -11.19
N ILE A 189 -5.25 4.55 -9.87
CA ILE A 189 -6.21 3.76 -9.10
C ILE A 189 -7.07 4.69 -8.26
N ASN A 190 -8.37 4.48 -8.28
CA ASN A 190 -9.33 5.20 -7.45
C ASN A 190 -10.01 4.25 -6.46
N CYS A 191 -10.13 4.66 -5.19
CA CYS A 191 -10.94 4.01 -4.17
C CYS A 191 -11.99 5.02 -3.67
N PRO A 192 -13.23 4.96 -4.21
CA PRO A 192 -14.27 5.94 -3.90
C PRO A 192 -14.66 5.97 -2.43
N GLU A 193 -14.71 4.81 -1.76
CA GLU A 193 -15.09 4.67 -0.36
C GLU A 193 -14.14 5.45 0.57
N LEU A 194 -12.87 5.56 0.18
CA LEU A 194 -11.83 6.28 0.91
C LEU A 194 -11.56 7.69 0.39
N GLU A 195 -12.26 8.12 -0.67
CA GLU A 195 -11.93 9.34 -1.42
C GLU A 195 -10.41 9.42 -1.76
N LEU A 196 -9.85 8.28 -2.20
CA LEU A 196 -8.42 8.06 -2.37
C LEU A 196 -8.09 7.81 -3.84
N THR A 197 -7.08 8.53 -4.35
CA THR A 197 -6.47 8.26 -5.65
C THR A 197 -4.99 7.93 -5.47
N LEU A 198 -4.54 6.86 -6.11
CA LEU A 198 -3.15 6.41 -6.13
C LEU A 198 -2.60 6.52 -7.55
N ASN A 199 -1.37 7.00 -7.69
CA ASN A 199 -0.58 6.86 -8.90
C ASN A 199 0.54 5.86 -8.60
N LEU A 200 0.45 4.67 -9.16
CA LEU A 200 1.40 3.57 -8.95
C LEU A 200 2.40 3.53 -10.09
N SER A 201 3.70 3.63 -9.79
CA SER A 201 4.76 3.67 -10.80
C SER A 201 4.94 2.34 -11.51
N VAL A 202 4.81 2.31 -12.83
CA VAL A 202 5.09 1.12 -13.65
C VAL A 202 6.54 0.67 -13.49
N LYS A 203 7.48 1.62 -13.38
CA LYS A 203 8.92 1.35 -13.25
C LYS A 203 9.33 0.81 -11.89
N HIS A 204 8.62 1.19 -10.81
CA HIS A 204 8.96 0.86 -9.43
C HIS A 204 8.00 -0.18 -8.82
N ASN A 205 7.75 -1.28 -9.54
CA ASN A 205 6.91 -2.41 -9.09
C ASN A 205 5.56 -1.97 -8.51
N LEU A 206 4.91 -1.01 -9.15
CA LEU A 206 3.63 -0.43 -8.75
C LEU A 206 3.63 0.19 -7.34
N GLN A 207 4.78 0.69 -6.90
CA GLN A 207 4.83 1.50 -5.67
C GLN A 207 4.16 2.86 -5.90
N PRO A 208 3.43 3.39 -4.91
CA PRO A 208 2.78 4.68 -5.04
C PRO A 208 3.82 5.80 -5.14
N VAL A 209 3.70 6.65 -6.15
CA VAL A 209 4.53 7.86 -6.33
C VAL A 209 3.75 9.12 -6.00
N LEU A 210 2.42 9.04 -6.06
CA LEU A 210 1.50 10.08 -5.62
C LEU A 210 0.30 9.41 -4.96
N ILE A 211 0.00 9.84 -3.74
CA ILE A 211 -1.21 9.46 -3.00
C ILE A 211 -2.00 10.74 -2.77
N HIS A 212 -3.23 10.78 -3.23
CA HIS A 212 -4.15 11.89 -3.04
C HIS A 212 -5.36 11.42 -2.27
N LYS A 213 -5.63 12.03 -1.12
CA LYS A 213 -6.75 11.70 -0.25
C LYS A 213 -7.55 12.95 0.09
N ILE A 214 -8.87 12.84 -0.04
CA ILE A 214 -9.82 13.83 0.45
C ILE A 214 -10.41 13.28 1.75
N ASN A 215 -10.56 14.11 2.75
CA ASN A 215 -11.20 13.78 4.01
C ASN A 215 -12.10 14.96 4.42
N GLY A 216 -13.36 14.88 4.08
CA GLY A 216 -14.31 15.96 4.23
C GLY A 216 -13.87 17.24 3.49
N ASN A 217 -13.54 18.30 4.22
CA ASN A 217 -13.08 19.57 3.64
C ASN A 217 -11.53 19.65 3.50
N SER A 218 -10.83 18.60 3.86
CA SER A 218 -9.37 18.57 3.83
C SER A 218 -8.88 17.71 2.66
N GLU A 219 -7.88 18.19 1.94
CA GLU A 219 -7.25 17.49 0.83
C GLU A 219 -5.76 17.34 1.13
N PHE A 220 -5.25 16.11 1.04
CA PHE A 220 -3.87 15.77 1.34
C PHE A 220 -3.21 15.08 0.15
N LYS A 221 -1.91 15.36 -0.04
CA LYS A 221 -1.10 14.69 -1.05
C LYS A 221 0.21 14.24 -0.45
N LEU A 222 0.55 12.98 -0.65
CA LEU A 222 1.89 12.45 -0.48
C LEU A 222 2.54 12.35 -1.85
N VAL A 223 3.66 13.04 -2.03
CA VAL A 223 4.40 13.09 -3.29
C VAL A 223 5.78 12.48 -3.05
N LEU A 224 6.13 11.47 -3.82
CA LEU A 224 7.43 10.80 -3.72
C LEU A 224 8.57 11.82 -3.83
N LYS A 225 9.48 11.78 -2.88
CA LYS A 225 10.73 12.57 -2.85
C LYS A 225 11.92 11.72 -3.29
N GLU A 226 12.02 10.52 -2.77
CA GLU A 226 13.13 9.62 -3.00
C GLU A 226 12.67 8.17 -2.92
N PHE A 227 13.23 7.33 -3.77
CA PHE A 227 12.99 5.88 -3.78
C PHE A 227 14.31 5.16 -3.74
N GLN A 228 14.45 4.23 -2.81
CA GLN A 228 15.64 3.41 -2.63
C GLN A 228 15.25 1.94 -2.60
N THR A 229 15.98 1.12 -3.34
CA THR A 229 15.94 -0.35 -3.21
C THR A 229 17.16 -0.75 -2.39
N PRO A 230 17.00 -1.45 -1.26
CA PRO A 230 18.13 -2.03 -0.54
C PRO A 230 18.93 -2.95 -1.46
N THR A 231 20.23 -2.82 -1.40
CA THR A 231 21.21 -3.67 -2.13
C THR A 231 21.48 -4.96 -1.37
#